data_48322f484a783ee46a28c4e10739b51f
#
_entry.id   48322f484a783ee46a28c4e10739b51f
#
_cell.length_a   1.000
_cell.length_b   1.000
_cell.length_c   1.000
_cell.angle_alpha   90.00
_cell.angle_beta   90.00
_cell.angle_gamma   90.00
#
_symmetry.space_group_name_H-M   'P 1'
#
loop_
_entity.id
_entity.type
_entity.pdbx_description
1 polymer ?
#
loop_
_entity_poly.entity_id
_entity_poly.type
_entity_poly.pdbx_seq_one_letter_code
_entity_poly.pdbx_strand_id
1 'polypeptide(L)'
;MKIAMIGQKGIPAIYGGIERHVEDLSLELVKKGHEVLVYSRTWFTHRNIKNYHGIRIVHTPTIRTKHLDAIAHTFTSTLHAIFVEKPDIIHYHGVGPSLLSWMPRLFSSNIKVVSTLHCLDRYHQKWGFFARTMLRLGEWAGCAFSHTAISVSKTIQNYFLNEYGAQTVYIPNGVKNAEPQNNSLIAQWGLESEKYILMVSRLVKHKGAHYLLEAWQIARQQYPQLLKDYKLAIVGGAVFTDDYVASLKHIARGDSSIIFTDWQKGQELEELYANTALLVHPSENEGLPITVLQGMSHGRSVLVSDIAEHKEVVSNNKFWFDNTNIYSLAQKIIELIQQPELRAEAGHANKALVANHYNWQDIATSTSQVYEKLASKQSKKLKLA
;
A
#
# COMPACT_ATOMS: atom_id res chain seq x y z
N MET A 1 22.05 -13.71 -1.51
CA MET A 1 22.47 -12.48 -0.81
C MET A 1 21.66 -12.35 0.48
N LYS A 2 22.25 -11.70 1.49
CA LYS A 2 21.59 -11.38 2.76
C LYS A 2 21.02 -9.97 2.69
N ILE A 3 19.71 -9.83 2.87
CA ILE A 3 18.96 -8.58 2.64
C ILE A 3 18.25 -8.18 3.94
N ALA A 4 18.44 -6.95 4.39
CA ALA A 4 17.78 -6.38 5.57
C ALA A 4 16.71 -5.38 5.15
N MET A 5 15.43 -5.68 5.41
CA MET A 5 14.28 -4.80 5.16
C MET A 5 14.01 -3.94 6.38
N ILE A 6 14.06 -2.62 6.25
CA ILE A 6 13.95 -1.66 7.36
C ILE A 6 12.94 -0.56 6.98
N GLY A 7 12.09 -0.16 7.96
CA GLY A 7 11.17 0.98 7.83
C GLY A 7 9.70 0.65 8.06
N GLN A 8 9.26 -0.55 7.67
CA GLN A 8 7.94 -1.09 7.99
C GLN A 8 7.77 -1.35 9.50
N LYS A 9 6.51 -1.53 9.94
CA LYS A 9 6.24 -1.87 11.35
C LYS A 9 6.64 -3.31 11.68
N GLY A 10 6.43 -4.24 10.75
CA GLY A 10 6.75 -5.65 10.89
C GLY A 10 5.89 -6.54 9.99
N ILE A 11 6.15 -7.85 10.05
CA ILE A 11 5.37 -8.92 9.41
C ILE A 11 5.05 -10.01 10.44
N PRO A 12 3.96 -10.81 10.29
CA PRO A 12 2.97 -10.72 9.19
C PRO A 12 2.20 -9.40 9.20
N ALA A 13 1.82 -8.93 8.01
CA ALA A 13 1.12 -7.67 7.82
C ALA A 13 -0.32 -7.78 8.36
N ILE A 14 -0.62 -7.01 9.41
CA ILE A 14 -1.97 -6.90 9.97
C ILE A 14 -2.74 -5.81 9.22
N TYR A 15 -2.09 -4.67 8.98
CA TYR A 15 -2.60 -3.52 8.22
C TYR A 15 -1.43 -2.71 7.67
N GLY A 16 -1.68 -1.95 6.60
CA GLY A 16 -0.71 -1.04 5.97
C GLY A 16 -0.13 -1.59 4.67
N GLY A 17 -0.10 -0.72 3.64
CA GLY A 17 0.40 -1.08 2.31
C GLY A 17 1.89 -1.41 2.30
N ILE A 18 2.71 -0.68 3.08
CA ILE A 18 4.16 -0.93 3.16
C ILE A 18 4.44 -2.28 3.84
N GLU A 19 3.72 -2.61 4.91
CA GLU A 19 3.84 -3.90 5.60
C GLU A 19 3.50 -5.06 4.66
N ARG A 20 2.42 -4.94 3.90
CA ARG A 20 2.02 -5.94 2.90
C ARG A 20 3.03 -6.05 1.78
N HIS A 21 3.51 -4.92 1.25
CA HIS A 21 4.56 -4.90 0.23
C HIS A 21 5.82 -5.62 0.70
N VAL A 22 6.31 -5.32 1.91
CA VAL A 22 7.53 -5.93 2.46
C VAL A 22 7.32 -7.43 2.69
N GLU A 23 6.17 -7.85 3.21
CA GLU A 23 5.84 -9.26 3.40
C GLU A 23 5.86 -10.02 2.06
N ASP A 24 5.05 -9.59 1.10
CA ASP A 24 4.90 -10.30 -0.17
C ASP A 24 6.21 -10.29 -0.99
N LEU A 25 6.91 -9.16 -1.04
CA LEU A 25 8.23 -9.07 -1.69
C LEU A 25 9.26 -10.01 -1.01
N SER A 26 9.29 -10.03 0.33
CA SER A 26 10.23 -10.87 1.07
C SER A 26 9.98 -12.35 0.86
N LEU A 27 8.72 -12.79 0.78
CA LEU A 27 8.36 -14.16 0.47
C LEU A 27 8.89 -14.59 -0.91
N GLU A 28 8.74 -13.76 -1.93
CA GLU A 28 9.25 -14.07 -3.26
C GLU A 28 10.78 -14.01 -3.34
N LEU A 29 11.43 -13.10 -2.61
CA LEU A 29 12.89 -13.06 -2.53
C LEU A 29 13.48 -14.30 -1.84
N VAL A 30 12.82 -14.83 -0.80
CA VAL A 30 13.20 -16.11 -0.16
C VAL A 30 13.08 -17.27 -1.16
N LYS A 31 12.00 -17.35 -1.96
CA LYS A 31 11.85 -18.35 -3.03
C LYS A 31 12.97 -18.27 -4.07
N LYS A 32 13.55 -17.08 -4.29
CA LYS A 32 14.69 -16.84 -5.18
C LYS A 32 16.05 -17.16 -4.53
N GLY A 33 16.07 -17.68 -3.30
CA GLY A 33 17.28 -18.09 -2.59
C GLY A 33 18.02 -16.97 -1.86
N HIS A 34 17.36 -15.83 -1.61
CA HIS A 34 17.91 -14.78 -0.75
C HIS A 34 17.66 -15.09 0.73
N GLU A 35 18.61 -14.76 1.61
CA GLU A 35 18.39 -14.67 3.04
C GLU A 35 17.75 -13.30 3.35
N VAL A 36 16.51 -13.28 3.78
CA VAL A 36 15.78 -12.03 4.05
C VAL A 36 15.55 -11.86 5.55
N LEU A 37 15.97 -10.70 6.06
CA LEU A 37 15.72 -10.24 7.43
C LEU A 37 14.72 -9.10 7.39
N VAL A 38 13.66 -9.21 8.17
CA VAL A 38 12.68 -8.13 8.33
C VAL A 38 12.76 -7.60 9.76
N TYR A 39 13.10 -6.31 9.89
CA TYR A 39 13.13 -5.64 11.18
C TYR A 39 11.73 -5.28 11.62
N SER A 40 11.32 -5.75 12.80
CA SER A 40 9.95 -5.64 13.28
C SER A 40 9.88 -5.01 14.65
N ARG A 41 8.86 -4.16 14.85
CA ARG A 41 8.55 -3.54 16.14
C ARG A 41 7.85 -4.55 17.02
N THR A 42 8.24 -4.62 18.30
CA THR A 42 7.73 -5.62 19.25
C THR A 42 6.24 -5.47 19.58
N TRP A 43 5.67 -4.30 19.35
CA TRP A 43 4.24 -4.05 19.54
C TRP A 43 3.38 -4.41 18.31
N PHE A 44 4.03 -4.62 17.14
CA PHE A 44 3.36 -5.04 15.90
C PHE A 44 3.50 -6.54 15.67
N THR A 45 4.72 -7.07 15.80
CA THR A 45 5.01 -8.51 15.68
C THR A 45 5.41 -9.06 17.03
N HIS A 46 4.76 -10.14 17.48
CA HIS A 46 5.05 -10.73 18.79
C HIS A 46 6.50 -11.23 18.85
N ARG A 47 7.19 -11.00 19.99
CA ARG A 47 8.60 -11.31 20.19
C ARG A 47 8.98 -12.78 19.97
N ASN A 48 8.03 -13.71 20.14
CA ASN A 48 8.27 -15.14 19.94
C ASN A 48 8.36 -15.53 18.45
N ILE A 49 7.86 -14.69 17.55
CA ILE A 49 7.93 -14.94 16.12
C ILE A 49 9.32 -14.53 15.63
N LYS A 50 10.19 -15.52 15.38
CA LYS A 50 11.56 -15.33 14.90
C LYS A 50 11.73 -15.67 13.41
N ASN A 51 10.77 -16.44 12.87
CA ASN A 51 10.72 -16.83 11.47
C ASN A 51 9.28 -16.79 10.97
N TYR A 52 9.12 -16.38 9.73
CA TYR A 52 7.83 -16.36 9.03
C TYR A 52 8.05 -16.81 7.59
N HIS A 53 7.66 -18.03 7.27
CA HIS A 53 7.81 -18.62 5.93
C HIS A 53 9.21 -18.47 5.30
N GLY A 54 10.27 -18.70 6.10
CA GLY A 54 11.65 -18.56 5.65
C GLY A 54 12.24 -17.15 5.81
N ILE A 55 11.44 -16.17 6.16
CA ILE A 55 11.90 -14.81 6.46
C ILE A 55 12.32 -14.76 7.94
N ARG A 56 13.53 -14.31 8.22
CA ARG A 56 14.01 -14.10 9.59
C ARG A 56 13.51 -12.76 10.14
N ILE A 57 12.84 -12.78 11.28
CA ILE A 57 12.31 -11.59 11.96
C ILE A 57 13.29 -11.14 13.04
N VAL A 58 13.71 -9.88 12.94
CA VAL A 58 14.63 -9.24 13.89
C VAL A 58 13.88 -8.15 14.65
N HIS A 59 13.81 -8.28 15.98
CA HIS A 59 13.18 -7.29 16.83
C HIS A 59 14.20 -6.31 17.39
N THR A 60 13.99 -5.02 17.14
CA THR A 60 14.83 -3.94 17.72
C THR A 60 14.00 -2.99 18.57
N PRO A 61 14.65 -2.32 19.56
CA PRO A 61 13.95 -1.35 20.40
C PRO A 61 13.37 -0.18 19.60
N THR A 62 12.25 0.35 20.10
CA THR A 62 11.65 1.59 19.59
C THR A 62 11.03 2.41 20.72
N ILE A 63 10.73 3.67 20.44
CA ILE A 63 10.01 4.59 21.33
C ILE A 63 8.57 4.70 20.79
N ARG A 64 7.62 4.02 21.45
CA ARG A 64 6.22 3.95 20.98
C ARG A 64 5.49 5.29 21.16
N THR A 65 5.78 6.24 20.27
CA THR A 65 5.05 7.51 20.16
C THR A 65 4.68 7.79 18.71
N LYS A 66 3.67 8.63 18.50
CA LYS A 66 3.17 8.97 17.15
C LYS A 66 4.25 9.47 16.19
N HIS A 67 5.27 10.17 16.70
CA HIS A 67 6.28 10.86 15.89
C HIS A 67 7.66 10.20 15.91
N LEU A 68 8.06 9.57 17.02
CA LEU A 68 9.41 9.01 17.18
C LEU A 68 9.50 7.51 16.86
N ASP A 69 8.39 6.78 16.88
CA ASP A 69 8.39 5.34 16.71
C ASP A 69 9.10 4.89 15.43
N ALA A 70 8.79 5.54 14.30
CA ALA A 70 9.39 5.17 13.01
C ALA A 70 10.90 5.44 12.97
N ILE A 71 11.33 6.64 13.40
CA ILE A 71 12.74 7.04 13.29
C ILE A 71 13.61 6.29 14.32
N ALA A 72 13.11 6.12 15.55
CA ALA A 72 13.85 5.39 16.61
C ALA A 72 14.05 3.93 16.22
N HIS A 73 12.98 3.26 15.69
CA HIS A 73 13.10 1.89 15.22
C HIS A 73 14.04 1.78 14.02
N THR A 74 13.96 2.70 13.06
CA THR A 74 14.87 2.70 11.90
C THR A 74 16.32 2.88 12.35
N PHE A 75 16.59 3.75 13.31
CA PHE A 75 17.94 3.98 13.85
C PHE A 75 18.50 2.73 14.50
N THR A 76 17.78 2.13 15.44
CA THR A 76 18.24 0.90 16.14
C THR A 76 18.39 -0.28 15.18
N SER A 77 17.47 -0.42 14.21
CA SER A 77 17.53 -1.44 13.18
C SER A 77 18.75 -1.26 12.27
N THR A 78 19.03 -0.02 11.87
CA THR A 78 20.19 0.31 11.01
C THR A 78 21.51 -0.01 11.73
N LEU A 79 21.66 0.38 13.01
CA LEU A 79 22.84 0.05 13.79
C LEU A 79 23.02 -1.47 13.94
N HIS A 80 21.95 -2.19 14.28
CA HIS A 80 22.00 -3.65 14.39
C HIS A 80 22.35 -4.30 13.04
N ALA A 81 21.77 -3.81 11.93
CA ALA A 81 22.10 -4.29 10.59
C ALA A 81 23.58 -4.09 10.24
N ILE A 82 24.15 -2.91 10.52
CA ILE A 82 25.54 -2.57 10.19
C ILE A 82 26.53 -3.38 11.02
N PHE A 83 26.33 -3.45 12.35
CA PHE A 83 27.35 -3.97 13.26
C PHE A 83 27.18 -5.45 13.60
N VAL A 84 25.95 -5.97 13.60
CA VAL A 84 25.65 -7.35 13.99
C VAL A 84 25.37 -8.23 12.78
N GLU A 85 24.41 -7.87 11.95
CA GLU A 85 23.94 -8.74 10.84
C GLU A 85 24.82 -8.65 9.61
N LYS A 86 25.41 -7.52 9.33
CA LYS A 86 26.30 -7.25 8.17
C LYS A 86 25.72 -7.79 6.84
N PRO A 87 24.50 -7.36 6.45
CA PRO A 87 23.88 -7.83 5.22
C PRO A 87 24.59 -7.28 3.98
N ASP A 88 24.37 -7.92 2.82
CA ASP A 88 24.83 -7.39 1.54
C ASP A 88 24.03 -6.13 1.15
N ILE A 89 22.74 -6.11 1.48
CA ILE A 89 21.80 -5.04 1.14
C ILE A 89 21.05 -4.58 2.39
N ILE A 90 20.99 -3.28 2.63
CA ILE A 90 19.97 -2.65 3.49
C ILE A 90 18.98 -1.96 2.56
N HIS A 91 17.70 -2.40 2.65
CA HIS A 91 16.61 -1.84 1.89
C HIS A 91 15.65 -1.08 2.80
N TYR A 92 15.63 0.24 2.66
CA TYR A 92 14.74 1.14 3.39
C TYR A 92 13.40 1.27 2.66
N HIS A 93 12.29 1.16 3.41
CA HIS A 93 10.93 1.31 2.89
C HIS A 93 10.27 2.58 3.43
N GLY A 94 10.07 3.55 2.52
CA GLY A 94 9.44 4.84 2.80
C GLY A 94 10.43 5.99 3.02
N VAL A 95 9.97 7.21 2.83
CA VAL A 95 10.79 8.44 2.90
C VAL A 95 11.31 8.74 4.31
N GLY A 96 10.51 8.50 5.35
CA GLY A 96 10.94 8.70 6.73
C GLY A 96 12.16 7.84 7.11
N PRO A 97 12.09 6.51 6.95
CA PRO A 97 13.23 5.62 7.14
C PRO A 97 14.44 5.96 6.28
N SER A 98 14.24 6.41 5.05
CA SER A 98 15.32 6.79 4.12
C SER A 98 16.17 7.97 4.62
N LEU A 99 15.68 8.75 5.59
CA LEU A 99 16.48 9.79 6.25
C LEU A 99 17.78 9.24 6.85
N LEU A 100 17.83 7.96 7.23
CA LEU A 100 19.00 7.31 7.82
C LEU A 100 19.85 6.51 6.81
N SER A 101 19.56 6.61 5.52
CA SER A 101 20.27 5.89 4.44
C SER A 101 21.75 6.26 4.31
N TRP A 102 22.19 7.39 4.88
CA TRP A 102 23.59 7.78 4.94
C TRP A 102 24.42 6.94 5.93
N MET A 103 23.80 6.37 6.98
CA MET A 103 24.54 5.63 8.03
C MET A 103 25.30 4.43 7.48
N PRO A 104 24.72 3.51 6.70
CA PRO A 104 25.48 2.41 6.12
C PRO A 104 26.63 2.88 5.23
N ARG A 105 26.46 4.01 4.53
CA ARG A 105 27.49 4.59 3.67
C ARG A 105 28.71 5.10 4.46
N LEU A 106 28.46 5.60 5.67
CA LEU A 106 29.52 6.11 6.55
C LEU A 106 30.26 4.97 7.27
N PHE A 107 29.53 3.95 7.75
CA PHE A 107 30.07 2.92 8.64
C PHE A 107 30.46 1.62 7.94
N SER A 108 30.07 1.40 6.66
CA SER A 108 30.38 0.17 5.93
C SER A 108 30.43 0.41 4.43
N SER A 109 31.58 0.18 3.82
CA SER A 109 31.74 0.24 2.37
C SER A 109 31.14 -0.99 1.65
N ASN A 110 30.93 -2.10 2.38
CA ASN A 110 30.47 -3.37 1.82
C ASN A 110 28.97 -3.44 1.68
N ILE A 111 28.21 -2.75 2.54
CA ILE A 111 26.76 -2.77 2.51
C ILE A 111 26.22 -1.84 1.42
N LYS A 112 25.37 -2.37 0.54
CA LYS A 112 24.67 -1.56 -0.44
C LYS A 112 23.32 -1.09 0.10
N VAL A 113 22.96 0.15 -0.23
CA VAL A 113 21.73 0.80 0.26
C VAL A 113 20.76 0.93 -0.89
N VAL A 114 19.54 0.46 -0.68
CA VAL A 114 18.38 0.66 -1.57
C VAL A 114 17.28 1.35 -0.77
N SER A 115 16.53 2.26 -1.38
CA SER A 115 15.35 2.87 -0.77
C SER A 115 14.17 2.72 -1.71
N THR A 116 13.03 2.20 -1.22
CA THR A 116 11.76 2.24 -1.95
C THR A 116 10.87 3.37 -1.43
N LEU A 117 10.48 4.23 -2.36
CA LEU A 117 9.67 5.42 -2.14
C LEU A 117 8.21 5.06 -2.43
N HIS A 118 7.41 4.84 -1.35
CA HIS A 118 6.07 4.29 -1.45
C HIS A 118 4.98 5.35 -1.63
N CYS A 119 5.20 6.58 -1.17
CA CYS A 119 4.25 7.69 -1.25
C CYS A 119 4.95 9.02 -0.95
N LEU A 120 4.28 10.12 -1.26
CA LEU A 120 4.73 11.47 -0.96
C LEU A 120 4.14 11.92 0.39
N ASP A 121 4.66 11.32 1.48
CA ASP A 121 4.12 11.50 2.84
C ASP A 121 4.01 12.96 3.29
N ARG A 122 4.88 13.85 2.80
CA ARG A 122 4.89 15.26 3.21
C ARG A 122 3.62 16.04 2.86
N TYR A 123 2.85 15.59 1.86
CA TYR A 123 1.60 16.23 1.45
C TYR A 123 0.41 15.85 2.32
N HIS A 124 0.55 14.87 3.21
CA HIS A 124 -0.54 14.54 4.14
C HIS A 124 -0.81 15.68 5.13
N GLN A 125 -2.07 16.04 5.28
CA GLN A 125 -2.54 17.15 6.14
C GLN A 125 -2.17 17.00 7.63
N LYS A 126 -1.91 15.77 8.09
CA LYS A 126 -1.55 15.47 9.49
C LYS A 126 -0.18 16.01 9.94
N TRP A 127 0.69 16.42 8.99
CA TRP A 127 2.05 16.83 9.28
C TRP A 127 2.19 18.34 9.42
N GLY A 128 2.70 18.80 10.57
CA GLY A 128 3.13 20.18 10.78
C GLY A 128 4.42 20.51 10.03
N PHE A 129 4.82 21.76 10.05
CA PHE A 129 6.00 22.30 9.33
C PHE A 129 7.28 21.51 9.58
N PHE A 130 7.63 21.23 10.85
CA PHE A 130 8.84 20.47 11.21
C PHE A 130 8.84 19.06 10.62
N ALA A 131 7.72 18.33 10.75
CA ALA A 131 7.60 16.98 10.20
C ALA A 131 7.69 16.96 8.67
N ARG A 132 7.10 17.95 7.99
CA ARG A 132 7.23 18.10 6.53
C ARG A 132 8.67 18.36 6.10
N THR A 133 9.42 19.16 6.85
CA THR A 133 10.84 19.40 6.59
C THR A 133 11.66 18.13 6.77
N MET A 134 11.41 17.37 7.84
CA MET A 134 12.09 16.08 8.05
C MET A 134 11.76 15.07 6.95
N LEU A 135 10.52 15.02 6.49
CA LEU A 135 10.13 14.16 5.36
C LEU A 135 10.82 14.61 4.06
N ARG A 136 10.90 15.91 3.80
CA ARG A 136 11.64 16.44 2.63
C ARG A 136 13.12 16.07 2.68
N LEU A 137 13.74 16.15 3.84
CA LEU A 137 15.12 15.67 4.04
C LEU A 137 15.23 14.16 3.82
N GLY A 138 14.22 13.38 4.22
CA GLY A 138 14.17 11.94 3.95
C GLY A 138 14.01 11.60 2.47
N GLU A 139 13.22 12.37 1.73
CA GLU A 139 13.11 12.28 0.27
C GLU A 139 14.50 12.51 -0.39
N TRP A 140 15.15 13.61 -0.04
CA TRP A 140 16.49 13.93 -0.53
C TRP A 140 17.52 12.86 -0.13
N ALA A 141 17.57 12.45 1.12
CA ALA A 141 18.52 11.46 1.62
C ALA A 141 18.33 10.09 0.95
N GLY A 142 17.08 9.67 0.72
CA GLY A 142 16.75 8.46 0.00
C GLY A 142 17.31 8.42 -1.42
N CYS A 143 17.41 9.57 -2.08
CA CYS A 143 18.03 9.68 -3.40
C CYS A 143 19.54 9.85 -3.31
N ALA A 144 20.03 10.73 -2.41
CA ALA A 144 21.45 11.11 -2.35
C ALA A 144 22.35 9.99 -1.78
N PHE A 145 21.87 9.25 -0.79
CA PHE A 145 22.69 8.25 -0.09
C PHE A 145 22.37 6.81 -0.48
N SER A 146 21.23 6.53 -1.09
CA SER A 146 21.00 5.19 -1.64
C SER A 146 21.84 4.95 -2.89
N HIS A 147 22.33 3.73 -3.05
CA HIS A 147 22.98 3.32 -4.29
C HIS A 147 21.96 3.21 -5.45
N THR A 148 20.72 2.92 -5.10
CA THR A 148 19.56 2.92 -6.00
C THR A 148 18.32 3.27 -5.20
N ALA A 149 17.52 4.22 -5.72
CA ALA A 149 16.17 4.49 -5.24
C ALA A 149 15.15 3.85 -6.18
N ILE A 150 14.11 3.24 -5.62
CA ILE A 150 12.99 2.61 -6.33
C ILE A 150 11.73 3.47 -6.09
N SER A 151 11.00 3.77 -7.14
CA SER A 151 9.69 4.41 -7.10
C SER A 151 8.59 3.43 -7.48
N VAL A 152 7.52 3.36 -6.68
CA VAL A 152 6.43 2.40 -6.92
C VAL A 152 5.41 2.85 -7.97
N SER A 153 5.48 4.11 -8.41
CA SER A 153 4.66 4.65 -9.50
C SER A 153 5.48 5.58 -10.38
N LYS A 154 5.05 5.75 -11.63
CA LYS A 154 5.63 6.73 -12.56
C LYS A 154 5.41 8.16 -12.08
N THR A 155 4.29 8.41 -11.42
CA THR A 155 4.00 9.69 -10.77
C THR A 155 5.08 10.03 -9.74
N ILE A 156 5.42 9.09 -8.84
CA ILE A 156 6.51 9.27 -7.87
C ILE A 156 7.87 9.38 -8.58
N GLN A 157 8.13 8.58 -9.60
CA GLN A 157 9.37 8.65 -10.38
C GLN A 157 9.58 10.05 -11.00
N ASN A 158 8.55 10.58 -11.65
CA ASN A 158 8.60 11.91 -12.26
C ASN A 158 8.76 13.01 -11.19
N TYR A 159 8.10 12.86 -10.05
CA TYR A 159 8.26 13.78 -8.93
C TYR A 159 9.72 13.87 -8.47
N PHE A 160 10.38 12.71 -8.23
CA PHE A 160 11.78 12.69 -7.78
C PHE A 160 12.76 13.21 -8.85
N LEU A 161 12.47 12.97 -10.13
CA LEU A 161 13.24 13.54 -11.22
C LEU A 161 13.12 15.08 -11.24
N ASN A 162 11.91 15.60 -11.13
CA ASN A 162 11.65 17.05 -11.22
C ASN A 162 12.11 17.82 -9.97
N GLU A 163 11.87 17.28 -8.77
CA GLU A 163 12.19 17.98 -7.51
C GLU A 163 13.65 17.85 -7.08
N TYR A 164 14.30 16.72 -7.39
CA TYR A 164 15.64 16.40 -6.90
C TYR A 164 16.64 16.07 -8.00
N GLY A 165 16.25 16.08 -9.27
CA GLY A 165 17.09 15.61 -10.39
C GLY A 165 17.47 14.11 -10.27
N ALA A 166 16.76 13.35 -9.45
CA ALA A 166 17.11 11.98 -9.10
C ALA A 166 16.42 10.97 -10.02
N GLN A 167 17.22 10.18 -10.73
CA GLN A 167 16.71 9.04 -11.50
C GLN A 167 16.46 7.85 -10.56
N THR A 168 15.20 7.45 -10.47
CA THR A 168 14.79 6.25 -9.71
C THR A 168 14.45 5.10 -10.65
N VAL A 169 14.53 3.87 -10.15
CA VAL A 169 14.07 2.68 -10.89
C VAL A 169 12.58 2.50 -10.61
N TYR A 170 11.76 2.43 -11.66
CA TYR A 170 10.34 2.12 -11.50
C TYR A 170 10.16 0.62 -11.26
N ILE A 171 9.65 0.25 -10.10
CA ILE A 171 9.22 -1.11 -9.74
C ILE A 171 7.92 -0.95 -8.94
N PRO A 172 6.76 -1.34 -9.51
CA PRO A 172 5.46 -1.11 -8.86
C PRO A 172 5.24 -2.01 -7.64
N ASN A 173 4.18 -1.73 -6.88
CA ASN A 173 3.65 -2.70 -5.93
C ASN A 173 3.04 -3.88 -6.67
N GLY A 174 3.14 -5.07 -6.08
CA GLY A 174 2.50 -6.27 -6.59
C GLY A 174 1.20 -6.61 -5.87
N VAL A 175 0.49 -7.53 -6.46
CA VAL A 175 -0.64 -8.21 -5.85
C VAL A 175 -0.61 -9.69 -6.19
N LYS A 176 -1.18 -10.53 -5.34
CA LYS A 176 -1.36 -11.95 -5.62
C LYS A 176 -2.49 -12.14 -6.64
N ASN A 177 -2.33 -13.10 -7.53
CA ASN A 177 -3.45 -13.52 -8.36
C ASN A 177 -4.55 -14.06 -7.46
N ALA A 178 -5.76 -13.52 -7.64
CA ALA A 178 -6.89 -13.95 -6.85
C ALA A 178 -7.39 -15.33 -7.31
N GLU A 179 -7.59 -16.21 -6.35
CA GLU A 179 -8.27 -17.48 -6.56
C GLU A 179 -9.80 -17.29 -6.53
N PRO A 180 -10.55 -18.19 -7.19
CA PRO A 180 -12.01 -18.17 -7.09
C PRO A 180 -12.46 -18.26 -5.62
N GLN A 181 -13.42 -17.43 -5.23
CA GLN A 181 -13.93 -17.37 -3.87
C GLN A 181 -15.42 -17.75 -3.83
N ASN A 182 -15.84 -18.31 -2.69
CA ASN A 182 -17.25 -18.48 -2.36
C ASN A 182 -17.88 -17.15 -1.91
N ASN A 183 -19.12 -17.16 -1.47
CA ASN A 183 -19.84 -16.01 -0.95
C ASN A 183 -20.47 -16.27 0.43
N SER A 184 -20.07 -17.36 1.09
CA SER A 184 -20.68 -17.80 2.34
C SER A 184 -20.34 -16.90 3.52
N LEU A 185 -19.12 -16.35 3.56
CA LEU A 185 -18.66 -15.52 4.68
C LEU A 185 -19.21 -14.10 4.61
N ILE A 186 -19.51 -13.56 3.43
CA ILE A 186 -20.08 -12.21 3.31
C ILE A 186 -21.51 -12.14 3.87
N ALA A 187 -22.22 -13.27 3.94
CA ALA A 187 -23.58 -13.36 4.47
C ALA A 187 -23.67 -12.97 5.97
N GLN A 188 -22.60 -13.13 6.75
CA GLN A 188 -22.55 -12.69 8.16
C GLN A 188 -22.81 -11.19 8.34
N TRP A 189 -22.53 -10.37 7.31
CA TRP A 189 -22.84 -8.95 7.27
C TRP A 189 -24.13 -8.64 6.51
N GLY A 190 -24.89 -9.67 6.13
CA GLY A 190 -26.08 -9.56 5.31
C GLY A 190 -25.79 -9.03 3.90
N LEU A 191 -24.55 -9.24 3.38
CA LEU A 191 -24.15 -8.90 2.03
C LEU A 191 -24.49 -10.06 1.08
N GLU A 192 -24.85 -9.69 -0.14
CA GLU A 192 -25.12 -10.62 -1.25
C GLU A 192 -24.19 -10.34 -2.41
N SER A 193 -23.78 -11.38 -3.13
CA SER A 193 -22.91 -11.26 -4.31
C SER A 193 -23.50 -10.29 -5.34
N GLU A 194 -22.67 -9.40 -5.89
CA GLU A 194 -23.03 -8.36 -6.86
C GLU A 194 -24.10 -7.34 -6.36
N LYS A 195 -24.40 -7.30 -5.05
CA LYS A 195 -25.38 -6.40 -4.43
C LYS A 195 -24.77 -5.46 -3.37
N TYR A 196 -23.46 -5.22 -3.46
CA TYR A 196 -22.85 -4.20 -2.62
C TYR A 196 -21.69 -3.51 -3.30
N ILE A 197 -21.43 -2.29 -2.84
CA ILE A 197 -20.25 -1.49 -3.15
C ILE A 197 -19.27 -1.68 -2.01
N LEU A 198 -17.99 -1.86 -2.33
CA LEU A 198 -16.94 -2.12 -1.36
C LEU A 198 -15.94 -0.97 -1.28
N MET A 199 -15.59 -0.56 -0.07
CA MET A 199 -14.40 0.23 0.21
C MET A 199 -13.52 -0.51 1.21
N VAL A 200 -12.22 -0.66 0.90
CA VAL A 200 -11.23 -1.26 1.81
C VAL A 200 -10.10 -0.27 2.05
N SER A 201 -9.94 0.22 3.28
CA SER A 201 -8.85 1.13 3.62
C SER A 201 -8.66 1.28 5.12
N ARG A 202 -7.53 1.86 5.52
CA ARG A 202 -7.45 2.49 6.85
C ARG A 202 -8.43 3.66 6.88
N LEU A 203 -9.20 3.78 7.95
CA LEU A 203 -10.15 4.89 8.09
C LEU A 203 -9.43 6.14 8.59
N VAL A 204 -8.77 6.81 7.65
CA VAL A 204 -8.07 8.09 7.82
C VAL A 204 -8.59 9.08 6.78
N LYS A 205 -8.63 10.38 7.10
CA LYS A 205 -9.36 11.39 6.34
C LYS A 205 -9.07 11.38 4.84
N HIS A 206 -7.79 11.37 4.45
CA HIS A 206 -7.38 11.39 3.04
C HIS A 206 -7.75 10.13 2.23
N LYS A 207 -8.26 9.07 2.87
CA LYS A 207 -8.82 7.91 2.16
C LYS A 207 -10.26 8.12 1.72
N GLY A 208 -10.91 9.20 2.14
CA GLY A 208 -12.15 9.68 1.58
C GLY A 208 -13.42 8.89 1.93
N ALA A 209 -13.42 8.08 3.02
CA ALA A 209 -14.61 7.32 3.41
C ALA A 209 -15.84 8.23 3.64
N HIS A 210 -15.64 9.45 4.14
CA HIS A 210 -16.71 10.43 4.31
C HIS A 210 -17.33 10.86 2.97
N TYR A 211 -16.50 11.07 1.92
CA TYR A 211 -17.03 11.38 0.58
C TYR A 211 -17.92 10.24 0.06
N LEU A 212 -17.50 8.98 0.27
CA LEU A 212 -18.27 7.83 -0.19
C LEU A 212 -19.59 7.67 0.57
N LEU A 213 -19.58 7.90 1.89
CA LEU A 213 -20.80 7.86 2.70
C LEU A 213 -21.83 8.91 2.24
N GLU A 214 -21.38 10.15 2.06
CA GLU A 214 -22.23 11.25 1.60
C GLU A 214 -22.73 11.01 0.15
N ALA A 215 -21.86 10.55 -0.75
CA ALA A 215 -22.21 10.20 -2.11
C ALA A 215 -23.24 9.05 -2.16
N TRP A 216 -23.09 8.05 -1.29
CA TRP A 216 -24.03 6.95 -1.17
C TRP A 216 -25.42 7.41 -0.75
N GLN A 217 -25.52 8.32 0.23
CA GLN A 217 -26.79 8.88 0.67
C GLN A 217 -27.47 9.67 -0.46
N ILE A 218 -26.71 10.50 -1.19
CA ILE A 218 -27.22 11.23 -2.37
C ILE A 218 -27.73 10.25 -3.43
N ALA A 219 -26.94 9.24 -3.78
CA ALA A 219 -27.32 8.27 -4.79
C ALA A 219 -28.62 7.52 -4.43
N ARG A 220 -28.75 7.09 -3.17
CA ARG A 220 -29.97 6.41 -2.68
C ARG A 220 -31.19 7.33 -2.66
N GLN A 221 -31.00 8.60 -2.34
CA GLN A 221 -32.09 9.58 -2.38
C GLN A 221 -32.57 9.85 -3.80
N GLN A 222 -31.64 9.93 -4.77
CA GLN A 222 -31.97 10.19 -6.18
C GLN A 222 -32.54 8.94 -6.90
N TYR A 223 -32.03 7.75 -6.59
CA TYR A 223 -32.39 6.49 -7.25
C TYR A 223 -32.76 5.38 -6.25
N PRO A 224 -33.81 5.60 -5.42
CA PRO A 224 -34.15 4.67 -4.35
C PRO A 224 -34.52 3.26 -4.84
N GLN A 225 -35.18 3.14 -5.98
CA GLN A 225 -35.57 1.83 -6.53
C GLN A 225 -34.38 1.05 -7.11
N LEU A 226 -33.41 1.74 -7.72
CA LEU A 226 -32.19 1.12 -8.25
C LEU A 226 -31.34 0.54 -7.11
N LEU A 227 -31.20 1.28 -6.03
CA LEU A 227 -30.28 0.97 -4.93
C LEU A 227 -30.94 0.31 -3.70
N LYS A 228 -32.23 -0.08 -3.79
CA LYS A 228 -32.96 -0.64 -2.65
C LYS A 228 -32.32 -1.91 -2.08
N ASP A 229 -31.79 -2.78 -2.96
CA ASP A 229 -31.20 -4.06 -2.62
C ASP A 229 -29.67 -4.00 -2.52
N TYR A 230 -29.08 -2.80 -2.74
CA TYR A 230 -27.65 -2.61 -2.63
C TYR A 230 -27.23 -2.13 -1.24
N LYS A 231 -26.03 -2.55 -0.82
CA LYS A 231 -25.38 -2.11 0.41
C LYS A 231 -24.04 -1.46 0.13
N LEU A 232 -23.57 -0.64 1.07
CA LEU A 232 -22.23 -0.09 1.09
C LEU A 232 -21.45 -0.76 2.20
N ALA A 233 -20.42 -1.53 1.87
CA ALA A 233 -19.53 -2.18 2.82
C ALA A 233 -18.23 -1.37 2.98
N ILE A 234 -17.96 -0.92 4.20
CA ILE A 234 -16.74 -0.20 4.59
C ILE A 234 -15.88 -1.14 5.44
N VAL A 235 -14.75 -1.56 4.87
CA VAL A 235 -13.79 -2.47 5.50
C VAL A 235 -12.58 -1.68 5.98
N GLY A 236 -12.24 -1.83 7.26
CA GLY A 236 -11.09 -1.21 7.89
C GLY A 236 -11.43 -0.51 9.19
N GLY A 237 -10.43 0.10 9.81
CA GLY A 237 -10.58 0.70 11.13
C GLY A 237 -9.64 1.87 11.37
N ALA A 238 -9.69 2.41 12.58
CA ALA A 238 -8.86 3.53 13.02
C ALA A 238 -7.37 3.16 13.07
N VAL A 239 -6.53 4.13 12.73
CA VAL A 239 -5.09 4.12 13.00
C VAL A 239 -4.72 5.47 13.62
N PHE A 240 -4.91 5.61 14.90
CA PHE A 240 -4.87 6.89 15.65
C PHE A 240 -5.88 7.93 15.12
N THR A 241 -7.06 7.48 14.71
CA THR A 241 -8.10 8.30 14.08
C THR A 241 -9.49 7.93 14.58
N ASP A 242 -9.62 7.62 15.86
CA ASP A 242 -10.87 7.16 16.49
C ASP A 242 -11.98 8.19 16.34
N ASP A 243 -11.68 9.48 16.50
CA ASP A 243 -12.64 10.58 16.31
C ASP A 243 -13.18 10.62 14.88
N TYR A 244 -12.32 10.38 13.89
CA TYR A 244 -12.74 10.32 12.50
C TYR A 244 -13.66 9.12 12.24
N VAL A 245 -13.33 7.94 12.79
CA VAL A 245 -14.20 6.75 12.68
C VAL A 245 -15.55 7.00 13.35
N ALA A 246 -15.55 7.66 14.52
CA ALA A 246 -16.79 8.08 15.18
C ALA A 246 -17.63 9.02 14.29
N SER A 247 -16.99 9.98 13.61
CA SER A 247 -17.69 10.88 12.68
C SER A 247 -18.27 10.12 11.47
N LEU A 248 -17.57 9.12 10.92
CA LEU A 248 -18.10 8.28 9.84
C LEU A 248 -19.33 7.48 10.28
N LYS A 249 -19.29 6.89 11.48
CA LYS A 249 -20.44 6.18 12.07
C LYS A 249 -21.61 7.12 12.36
N HIS A 250 -21.33 8.38 12.68
CA HIS A 250 -22.38 9.40 12.84
C HIS A 250 -23.05 9.76 11.50
N ILE A 251 -22.28 9.95 10.42
CA ILE A 251 -22.81 10.17 9.07
C ILE A 251 -23.71 9.01 8.63
N ALA A 252 -23.30 7.78 8.90
CA ALA A 252 -24.04 6.56 8.53
C ALA A 252 -25.24 6.26 9.45
N ARG A 253 -25.46 7.04 10.52
CA ARG A 253 -26.44 6.73 11.56
C ARG A 253 -27.86 6.64 10.99
N GLY A 254 -28.50 5.48 11.28
CA GLY A 254 -29.88 5.21 10.84
C GLY A 254 -30.01 4.64 9.43
N ASP A 255 -28.92 4.52 8.67
CA ASP A 255 -28.94 3.85 7.35
C ASP A 255 -28.44 2.39 7.45
N SER A 256 -29.38 1.46 7.46
CA SER A 256 -29.10 0.01 7.53
C SER A 256 -28.43 -0.55 6.27
N SER A 257 -28.34 0.23 5.20
CA SER A 257 -27.62 -0.17 3.99
C SER A 257 -26.11 0.04 4.08
N ILE A 258 -25.62 0.75 5.12
CA ILE A 258 -24.19 1.01 5.33
C ILE A 258 -23.67 0.05 6.40
N ILE A 259 -22.71 -0.77 6.02
CA ILE A 259 -22.13 -1.82 6.86
C ILE A 259 -20.65 -1.50 7.13
N PHE A 260 -20.26 -1.39 8.39
CA PHE A 260 -18.87 -1.33 8.82
C PHE A 260 -18.46 -2.73 9.31
N THR A 261 -17.51 -3.35 8.63
CA THR A 261 -17.05 -4.71 8.97
C THR A 261 -15.83 -4.71 9.88
N ASP A 262 -15.31 -3.54 10.25
CA ASP A 262 -13.99 -3.38 10.87
C ASP A 262 -12.85 -4.01 10.05
N TRP A 263 -11.70 -4.34 10.67
CA TRP A 263 -10.57 -4.96 9.98
C TRP A 263 -10.90 -6.39 9.56
N GLN A 264 -10.77 -6.68 8.26
CA GLN A 264 -10.89 -8.04 7.72
C GLN A 264 -9.57 -8.49 7.11
N LYS A 265 -9.33 -9.80 7.08
CA LYS A 265 -8.14 -10.46 6.56
C LYS A 265 -8.47 -11.88 6.07
N GLY A 266 -7.51 -12.50 5.37
CA GLY A 266 -7.68 -13.88 4.93
C GLY A 266 -8.91 -14.05 4.04
N GLN A 267 -9.63 -15.14 4.21
CA GLN A 267 -10.73 -15.53 3.34
C GLN A 267 -11.91 -14.56 3.38
N GLU A 268 -12.21 -13.95 4.53
CA GLU A 268 -13.28 -12.94 4.65
C GLU A 268 -13.00 -11.74 3.75
N LEU A 269 -11.75 -11.26 3.72
CA LEU A 269 -11.38 -10.14 2.88
C LEU A 269 -11.37 -10.53 1.39
N GLU A 270 -10.90 -11.72 1.05
CA GLU A 270 -10.90 -12.22 -0.33
C GLU A 270 -12.33 -12.38 -0.87
N GLU A 271 -13.27 -12.92 -0.06
CA GLU A 271 -14.69 -13.02 -0.44
C GLU A 271 -15.34 -11.64 -0.60
N LEU A 272 -14.99 -10.66 0.26
CA LEU A 272 -15.48 -9.28 0.11
C LEU A 272 -15.01 -8.65 -1.20
N TYR A 273 -13.77 -8.85 -1.61
CA TYR A 273 -13.31 -8.39 -2.93
C TYR A 273 -13.98 -9.15 -4.08
N ALA A 274 -14.04 -10.47 -3.97
CA ALA A 274 -14.50 -11.34 -5.04
C ALA A 274 -15.98 -11.18 -5.39
N ASN A 275 -16.81 -10.73 -4.45
CA ASN A 275 -18.26 -10.68 -4.60
C ASN A 275 -18.84 -9.26 -4.71
N THR A 276 -17.99 -8.21 -4.66
CA THR A 276 -18.50 -6.84 -4.79
C THR A 276 -18.96 -6.52 -6.22
N ALA A 277 -20.01 -5.74 -6.34
CA ALA A 277 -20.44 -5.18 -7.63
C ALA A 277 -19.46 -4.11 -8.15
N LEU A 278 -18.91 -3.32 -7.24
CA LEU A 278 -17.99 -2.21 -7.55
C LEU A 278 -17.09 -1.93 -6.36
N LEU A 279 -15.78 -1.91 -6.57
CA LEU A 279 -14.85 -1.37 -5.58
C LEU A 279 -14.77 0.16 -5.77
N VAL A 280 -14.86 0.92 -4.69
CA VAL A 280 -14.69 2.38 -4.71
C VAL A 280 -13.49 2.78 -3.85
N HIS A 281 -12.57 3.55 -4.42
CA HIS A 281 -11.39 4.03 -3.71
C HIS A 281 -11.25 5.56 -3.84
N PRO A 282 -11.92 6.34 -2.96
CA PRO A 282 -12.04 7.79 -3.06
C PRO A 282 -10.89 8.55 -2.37
N SER A 283 -9.66 8.05 -2.53
CA SER A 283 -8.48 8.61 -1.86
C SER A 283 -8.01 9.92 -2.51
N GLU A 284 -7.62 10.90 -1.69
CA GLU A 284 -7.06 12.18 -2.13
C GLU A 284 -5.58 12.09 -2.54
N ASN A 285 -4.88 11.08 -2.06
CA ASN A 285 -3.45 10.90 -2.29
C ASN A 285 -3.02 9.45 -2.08
N GLU A 286 -2.20 8.93 -3.00
CA GLU A 286 -1.67 7.58 -2.98
C GLU A 286 -0.20 7.53 -3.41
N GLY A 287 0.40 6.36 -3.29
CA GLY A 287 1.65 6.05 -3.98
C GLY A 287 1.38 5.15 -5.19
N LEU A 288 1.02 3.91 -4.92
CA LEU A 288 0.39 2.97 -5.83
C LEU A 288 -0.58 2.12 -4.97
N PRO A 289 -1.90 2.25 -5.16
CA PRO A 289 -2.87 1.72 -4.20
C PRO A 289 -3.03 0.20 -4.33
N ILE A 290 -2.45 -0.56 -3.41
CA ILE A 290 -2.53 -2.04 -3.37
C ILE A 290 -4.00 -2.50 -3.30
N THR A 291 -4.86 -1.78 -2.58
CA THR A 291 -6.29 -2.07 -2.48
C THR A 291 -6.99 -2.08 -3.85
N VAL A 292 -6.64 -1.12 -4.71
CA VAL A 292 -7.16 -1.06 -6.10
C VAL A 292 -6.67 -2.28 -6.88
N LEU A 293 -5.37 -2.59 -6.80
CA LEU A 293 -4.81 -3.79 -7.46
C LEU A 293 -5.46 -5.09 -6.96
N GLN A 294 -5.78 -5.19 -5.66
CA GLN A 294 -6.49 -6.34 -5.11
C GLN A 294 -7.90 -6.48 -5.70
N GLY A 295 -8.69 -5.40 -5.77
CA GLY A 295 -9.98 -5.44 -6.43
C GLY A 295 -9.88 -5.86 -7.90
N MET A 296 -8.88 -5.32 -8.61
CA MET A 296 -8.61 -5.67 -10.00
C MET A 296 -8.20 -7.14 -10.17
N SER A 297 -7.41 -7.71 -9.25
CA SER A 297 -7.00 -9.12 -9.31
C SER A 297 -8.17 -10.09 -9.16
N HIS A 298 -9.22 -9.69 -8.43
CA HIS A 298 -10.49 -10.42 -8.36
C HIS A 298 -11.40 -10.23 -9.58
N GLY A 299 -10.94 -9.50 -10.60
CA GLY A 299 -11.73 -9.22 -11.79
C GLY A 299 -12.87 -8.24 -11.53
N ARG A 300 -12.70 -7.33 -10.58
CA ARG A 300 -13.73 -6.33 -10.27
C ARG A 300 -13.44 -4.99 -10.95
N SER A 301 -14.50 -4.31 -11.30
CA SER A 301 -14.42 -2.91 -11.71
C SER A 301 -14.10 -2.03 -10.49
N VAL A 302 -13.32 -0.97 -10.71
CA VAL A 302 -12.84 -0.11 -9.65
C VAL A 302 -13.09 1.34 -10.01
N LEU A 303 -13.91 2.04 -9.21
CA LEU A 303 -14.16 3.48 -9.32
C LEU A 303 -13.18 4.22 -8.39
N VAL A 304 -12.42 5.16 -8.96
CA VAL A 304 -11.36 5.88 -8.25
C VAL A 304 -11.48 7.39 -8.44
N SER A 305 -10.94 8.17 -7.50
CA SER A 305 -10.73 9.60 -7.71
C SER A 305 -9.71 9.85 -8.84
N ASP A 306 -9.81 10.97 -9.53
CA ASP A 306 -9.02 11.29 -10.73
C ASP A 306 -7.60 11.78 -10.46
N ILE A 307 -6.99 11.35 -9.35
CA ILE A 307 -5.57 11.63 -9.03
C ILE A 307 -4.63 10.89 -9.97
N ALA A 308 -3.41 11.41 -10.15
CA ALA A 308 -2.45 10.87 -11.10
C ALA A 308 -2.08 9.39 -10.84
N GLU A 309 -1.93 9.03 -9.58
CA GLU A 309 -1.60 7.66 -9.14
C GLU A 309 -2.70 6.65 -9.46
N HIS A 310 -3.97 7.06 -9.40
CA HIS A 310 -5.10 6.24 -9.79
C HIS A 310 -5.19 6.08 -11.31
N LYS A 311 -4.97 7.17 -12.05
CA LYS A 311 -4.98 7.15 -13.53
C LYS A 311 -3.88 6.26 -14.12
N GLU A 312 -2.78 6.06 -13.38
CA GLU A 312 -1.71 5.16 -13.77
C GLU A 312 -2.17 3.68 -13.78
N VAL A 313 -3.08 3.31 -12.89
CA VAL A 313 -3.55 1.93 -12.72
C VAL A 313 -4.90 1.70 -13.42
N VAL A 314 -5.84 2.62 -13.26
CA VAL A 314 -7.17 2.58 -13.86
C VAL A 314 -7.18 3.53 -15.06
N SER A 315 -6.84 3.03 -16.24
CA SER A 315 -6.69 3.86 -17.46
C SER A 315 -8.01 4.31 -18.09
N ASN A 316 -9.11 3.58 -17.85
CA ASN A 316 -10.43 3.90 -18.41
C ASN A 316 -11.10 5.01 -17.60
N ASN A 317 -11.26 6.19 -18.22
CA ASN A 317 -11.82 7.39 -17.60
C ASN A 317 -13.31 7.27 -17.19
N LYS A 318 -14.04 6.29 -17.70
CA LYS A 318 -15.41 6.00 -17.25
C LYS A 318 -15.45 5.60 -15.76
N PHE A 319 -14.33 5.12 -15.23
CA PHE A 319 -14.16 4.71 -13.83
C PHE A 319 -13.43 5.75 -12.98
N TRP A 320 -13.42 7.01 -13.38
CA TRP A 320 -12.92 8.13 -12.60
C TRP A 320 -14.06 9.05 -12.19
N PHE A 321 -13.95 9.64 -11.01
CA PHE A 321 -14.75 10.76 -10.56
C PHE A 321 -13.84 11.91 -10.11
N ASP A 322 -14.33 13.14 -10.14
CA ASP A 322 -13.55 14.32 -9.76
C ASP A 322 -13.17 14.23 -8.28
N ASN A 323 -11.88 14.33 -7.99
CA ASN A 323 -11.36 14.18 -6.64
C ASN A 323 -12.07 15.10 -5.64
N THR A 324 -12.47 14.57 -4.49
CA THR A 324 -13.24 15.24 -3.42
C THR A 324 -14.66 15.69 -3.80
N ASN A 325 -15.11 15.47 -5.03
CA ASN A 325 -16.44 15.87 -5.48
C ASN A 325 -17.47 14.76 -5.21
N ILE A 326 -18.27 14.97 -4.16
CA ILE A 326 -19.28 14.02 -3.69
C ILE A 326 -20.38 13.78 -4.74
N TYR A 327 -20.79 14.81 -5.48
CA TYR A 327 -21.82 14.70 -6.52
C TYR A 327 -21.30 13.90 -7.73
N SER A 328 -20.08 14.17 -8.17
CA SER A 328 -19.41 13.39 -9.22
C SER A 328 -19.31 11.91 -8.83
N LEU A 329 -18.93 11.62 -7.58
CA LEU A 329 -18.88 10.25 -7.06
C LEU A 329 -20.27 9.60 -7.04
N ALA A 330 -21.30 10.30 -6.55
CA ALA A 330 -22.66 9.77 -6.51
C ALA A 330 -23.19 9.43 -7.92
N GLN A 331 -22.99 10.33 -8.89
CA GLN A 331 -23.39 10.10 -10.27
C GLN A 331 -22.67 8.91 -10.90
N LYS A 332 -21.36 8.77 -10.67
CA LYS A 332 -20.58 7.64 -11.17
C LYS A 332 -21.00 6.30 -10.56
N ILE A 333 -21.35 6.28 -9.27
CA ILE A 333 -21.94 5.08 -8.65
C ILE A 333 -23.23 4.68 -9.36
N ILE A 334 -24.15 5.61 -9.55
CA ILE A 334 -25.43 5.36 -10.23
C ILE A 334 -25.20 4.85 -11.67
N GLU A 335 -24.37 5.56 -12.43
CA GLU A 335 -24.03 5.21 -13.81
C GLU A 335 -23.48 3.78 -13.92
N LEU A 336 -22.52 3.45 -13.05
CA LEU A 336 -21.87 2.13 -13.10
C LEU A 336 -22.78 1.01 -12.59
N ILE A 337 -23.66 1.25 -11.61
CA ILE A 337 -24.63 0.24 -11.16
C ILE A 337 -25.65 -0.07 -12.26
N GLN A 338 -26.03 0.91 -13.08
CA GLN A 338 -26.91 0.72 -14.22
C GLN A 338 -26.27 -0.03 -15.40
N GLN A 339 -24.93 -0.18 -15.41
CA GLN A 339 -24.17 -0.76 -16.53
C GLN A 339 -23.38 -2.02 -16.10
N PRO A 340 -24.04 -3.14 -15.75
CA PRO A 340 -23.37 -4.35 -15.28
C PRO A 340 -22.39 -4.94 -16.31
N GLU A 341 -22.72 -4.85 -17.61
CA GLU A 341 -21.87 -5.34 -18.70
C GLU A 341 -20.57 -4.56 -18.77
N LEU A 342 -20.62 -3.23 -18.64
CA LEU A 342 -19.44 -2.37 -18.62
C LEU A 342 -18.56 -2.69 -17.39
N ARG A 343 -19.16 -2.95 -16.22
CA ARG A 343 -18.41 -3.38 -15.05
C ARG A 343 -17.73 -4.72 -15.26
N ALA A 344 -18.42 -5.69 -15.85
CA ALA A 344 -17.86 -7.02 -16.14
C ALA A 344 -16.69 -6.94 -17.13
N GLU A 345 -16.85 -6.19 -18.23
CA GLU A 345 -15.79 -5.96 -19.22
C GLU A 345 -14.55 -5.32 -18.57
N ALA A 346 -14.75 -4.26 -17.79
CA ALA A 346 -13.67 -3.60 -17.05
C ALA A 346 -13.00 -4.55 -16.04
N GLY A 347 -13.77 -5.36 -15.34
CA GLY A 347 -13.26 -6.37 -14.42
C GLY A 347 -12.35 -7.39 -15.10
N HIS A 348 -12.74 -7.91 -16.25
CA HIS A 348 -11.91 -8.82 -17.05
C HIS A 348 -10.61 -8.15 -17.52
N ALA A 349 -10.69 -6.93 -18.04
CA ALA A 349 -9.51 -6.18 -18.45
C ALA A 349 -8.56 -5.89 -17.27
N ASN A 350 -9.11 -5.52 -16.10
CA ASN A 350 -8.39 -5.29 -14.88
C ASN A 350 -7.61 -6.53 -14.42
N LYS A 351 -8.25 -7.70 -14.43
CA LYS A 351 -7.62 -8.97 -14.02
C LYS A 351 -6.44 -9.30 -14.93
N ALA A 352 -6.61 -9.16 -16.24
CA ALA A 352 -5.54 -9.38 -17.21
C ALA A 352 -4.37 -8.38 -17.01
N LEU A 353 -4.66 -7.10 -16.81
CA LEU A 353 -3.66 -6.06 -16.56
C LEU A 353 -2.82 -6.38 -15.32
N VAL A 354 -3.46 -6.75 -14.23
CA VAL A 354 -2.79 -7.05 -12.96
C VAL A 354 -1.92 -8.30 -13.10
N ALA A 355 -2.41 -9.37 -13.72
CA ALA A 355 -1.65 -10.61 -13.93
C ALA A 355 -0.38 -10.37 -14.76
N ASN A 356 -0.43 -9.46 -15.73
CA ASN A 356 0.67 -9.18 -16.64
C ASN A 356 1.69 -8.16 -16.10
N HIS A 357 1.28 -7.22 -15.24
CA HIS A 357 2.14 -6.08 -14.88
C HIS A 357 2.39 -5.88 -13.40
N TYR A 358 1.57 -6.52 -12.53
CA TYR A 358 1.61 -6.29 -11.08
C TYR A 358 1.74 -7.59 -10.28
N ASN A 359 2.26 -8.67 -10.89
CA ASN A 359 2.49 -9.93 -10.19
C ASN A 359 3.80 -9.87 -9.38
N TRP A 360 3.79 -10.49 -8.21
CA TRP A 360 4.94 -10.45 -7.29
C TRP A 360 6.18 -11.16 -7.81
N GLN A 361 6.06 -12.18 -8.69
CA GLN A 361 7.19 -12.91 -9.24
C GLN A 361 8.09 -12.01 -10.09
N ASP A 362 7.47 -11.19 -10.97
CA ASP A 362 8.19 -10.26 -11.85
C ASP A 362 8.76 -9.08 -11.06
N ILE A 363 8.00 -8.58 -10.06
CA ILE A 363 8.43 -7.49 -9.19
C ILE A 363 9.63 -7.92 -8.34
N ALA A 364 9.59 -9.12 -7.75
CA ALA A 364 10.72 -9.66 -7.01
C ALA A 364 11.92 -9.96 -7.92
N THR A 365 11.69 -10.38 -9.17
CA THR A 365 12.75 -10.55 -10.16
C THR A 365 13.44 -9.23 -10.46
N SER A 366 12.66 -8.19 -10.76
CA SER A 366 13.18 -6.85 -11.03
C SER A 366 13.94 -6.27 -9.81
N THR A 367 13.42 -6.51 -8.61
CA THR A 367 14.08 -6.09 -7.36
C THR A 367 15.38 -6.84 -7.13
N SER A 368 15.41 -8.18 -7.35
CA SER A 368 16.63 -9.00 -7.26
C SER A 368 17.70 -8.53 -8.25
N GLN A 369 17.32 -8.20 -9.48
CA GLN A 369 18.24 -7.65 -10.49
C GLN A 369 18.89 -6.34 -10.05
N VAL A 370 18.14 -5.46 -9.36
CA VAL A 370 18.72 -4.24 -8.75
C VAL A 370 19.79 -4.61 -7.74
N TYR A 371 19.54 -5.57 -6.86
CA TYR A 371 20.51 -6.00 -5.85
C TYR A 371 21.75 -6.64 -6.48
N GLU A 372 21.59 -7.53 -7.44
CA GLU A 372 22.66 -8.22 -8.15
C GLU A 372 23.58 -7.24 -8.90
N LYS A 373 22.98 -6.25 -9.57
CA LYS A 373 23.71 -5.17 -10.24
C LYS A 373 24.56 -4.36 -9.27
N LEU A 374 24.11 -4.14 -8.05
CA LEU A 374 24.86 -3.44 -7.01
C LEU A 374 25.99 -4.28 -6.44
N ALA A 375 25.75 -5.60 -6.24
CA ALA A 375 26.77 -6.54 -5.76
C ALA A 375 27.88 -6.77 -6.80
N SER A 376 27.53 -6.89 -8.08
CA SER A 376 28.51 -7.10 -9.17
C SER A 376 29.46 -5.91 -9.41
N LYS A 377 28.99 -4.68 -9.24
CA LYS A 377 29.82 -3.48 -9.30
C LYS A 377 30.89 -3.43 -8.20
N GLN A 378 30.63 -4.07 -7.06
CA GLN A 378 31.57 -4.16 -5.95
C GLN A 378 32.70 -5.16 -6.24
N SER A 379 32.36 -6.32 -6.80
CA SER A 379 33.35 -7.35 -7.13
C SER A 379 34.35 -6.90 -8.20
N LYS A 380 33.91 -6.03 -9.15
CA LYS A 380 34.81 -5.40 -10.14
C LYS A 380 35.75 -4.36 -9.52
N LYS A 381 35.28 -3.56 -8.53
CA LYS A 381 36.17 -2.62 -7.83
C LYS A 381 37.24 -3.30 -6.97
N LEU A 382 36.90 -4.41 -6.30
CA LEU A 382 37.84 -5.19 -5.50
C LEU A 382 38.88 -5.96 -6.33
N LYS A 383 38.61 -6.26 -7.62
CA LYS A 383 39.58 -6.88 -8.54
C LYS A 383 40.51 -5.89 -9.23
N LEU A 384 40.24 -4.60 -9.14
CA LEU A 384 41.02 -3.51 -9.74
C LEU A 384 41.82 -2.69 -8.70
N ALA A 385 41.66 -2.99 -7.40
CA ALA A 385 42.43 -2.46 -6.28
C ALA A 385 43.37 -3.54 -5.74
#